data_a9647d23a3c5824442869d8da4217538
#
_entry.id   a9647d23a3c5824442869d8da4217538
#
_cell.length_a   1.000
_cell.length_b   1.000
_cell.length_c   1.000
_cell.angle_alpha   90.00
_cell.angle_beta   90.00
_cell.angle_gamma   90.00
#
_symmetry.space_group_name_H-M   'P 1'
#
loop_
_entity.id
_entity.type
_entity.pdbx_description
1 polymer ?
#
loop_
_entity_poly.entity_id
_entity_poly.type
_entity_poly.pdbx_seq_one_letter_code
_entity_poly.pdbx_strand_id
1 'polypeptide(L)' 'MAIFSKTNVVKATFAERRSSVKDMFQTAHNQASALNDEMQKEIETKQSQIESINAQIKEISITQEETKRFMSNLEKFIK' A
#
# COMPACT_ATOMS: atom_id res chain seq x y z
N MET A 1 14.28 42.42 30.70
CA MET A 1 13.18 41.74 30.01
C MET A 1 13.70 40.65 29.11
N ALA A 2 14.57 40.92 28.16
CA ALA A 2 15.15 39.93 27.30
C ALA A 2 15.88 38.83 28.07
N ILE A 3 16.54 39.16 29.15
CA ILE A 3 17.26 38.20 30.01
C ILE A 3 16.29 37.17 30.61
N PHE A 4 15.14 37.62 31.07
CA PHE A 4 14.14 36.74 31.64
C PHE A 4 13.55 35.79 30.59
N SER A 5 13.31 36.30 29.41
CA SER A 5 12.85 35.46 28.29
C SER A 5 13.85 34.38 27.95
N LYS A 6 15.13 34.75 27.84
CA LYS A 6 16.20 33.76 27.60
C LYS A 6 16.28 32.73 28.70
N THR A 7 16.20 33.18 29.95
CA THR A 7 16.26 32.30 31.10
C THR A 7 15.12 31.32 31.12
N ASN A 8 13.90 31.75 30.77
CA ASN A 8 12.74 30.92 30.72
C ASN A 8 12.86 29.86 29.60
N VAL A 9 13.39 30.25 28.45
CA VAL A 9 13.59 29.31 27.33
C VAL A 9 14.63 28.26 27.70
N VAL A 10 15.74 28.68 28.32
CA VAL A 10 16.83 27.80 28.74
C VAL A 10 16.38 26.87 29.86
N LYS A 11 15.50 27.34 30.71
CA LYS A 11 15.04 26.60 31.90
C LYS A 11 13.69 25.96 31.75
N ALA A 12 13.37 25.47 30.57
CA ALA A 12 12.20 24.64 30.41
C ALA A 12 12.23 23.52 31.43
N THR A 13 11.11 23.28 32.11
CA THR A 13 11.04 22.28 33.18
C THR A 13 11.25 20.87 32.59
N PHE A 14 11.65 19.95 33.45
CA PHE A 14 11.76 18.55 33.06
C PHE A 14 10.43 17.98 32.60
N ALA A 15 9.34 18.41 33.21
CA ALA A 15 8.00 18.01 32.81
C ALA A 15 7.67 18.45 31.38
N GLU A 16 8.02 19.69 31.03
CA GLU A 16 7.83 20.23 29.69
C GLU A 16 8.68 19.48 28.65
N ARG A 17 9.92 19.21 29.02
CA ARG A 17 10.86 18.46 28.15
C ARG A 17 10.36 17.04 27.92
N ARG A 18 9.86 16.39 28.95
CA ARG A 18 9.29 15.05 28.87
C ARG A 18 8.04 15.06 27.98
N SER A 19 7.18 16.06 28.12
CA SER A 19 6.00 16.22 27.30
C SER A 19 6.37 16.39 25.83
N SER A 20 7.42 17.16 25.53
CA SER A 20 7.91 17.36 24.19
C SER A 20 8.39 16.04 23.55
N VAL A 21 9.13 15.25 24.32
CA VAL A 21 9.59 13.92 23.87
C VAL A 21 8.40 13.01 23.62
N LYS A 22 7.42 13.02 24.52
CA LYS A 22 6.20 12.22 24.36
C LYS A 22 5.46 12.59 23.09
N ASP A 23 5.37 13.89 22.77
CA ASP A 23 4.73 14.37 21.55
C ASP A 23 5.46 13.89 20.30
N MET A 24 6.79 13.86 20.34
CA MET A 24 7.59 13.31 19.24
C MET A 24 7.28 11.84 18.98
N PHE A 25 7.19 11.05 20.03
CA PHE A 25 6.85 9.64 19.90
C PHE A 25 5.43 9.46 19.40
N GLN A 26 4.49 10.26 19.88
CA GLN A 26 3.10 10.21 19.43
C GLN A 26 3.00 10.53 17.94
N THR A 27 3.71 11.56 17.48
CA THR A 27 3.75 11.95 16.09
C THR A 27 4.34 10.83 15.24
N ALA A 28 5.43 10.23 15.68
CA ALA A 28 6.07 9.12 14.98
C ALA A 28 5.13 7.92 14.90
N HIS A 29 4.42 7.61 15.99
CA HIS A 29 3.43 6.55 15.99
C HIS A 29 2.31 6.81 14.99
N ASN A 30 1.79 8.03 14.96
CA ASN A 30 0.71 8.39 14.04
C ASN A 30 1.15 8.31 12.59
N GLN A 31 2.37 8.73 12.29
CA GLN A 31 2.94 8.63 10.95
C GLN A 31 3.13 7.18 10.52
N ALA A 32 3.62 6.35 11.42
CA ALA A 32 3.79 4.92 11.16
C ALA A 32 2.44 4.24 10.93
N SER A 33 1.43 4.60 11.71
CA SER A 33 0.08 4.08 11.57
C SER A 33 -0.52 4.45 10.21
N ALA A 34 -0.35 5.71 9.79
CA ALA A 34 -0.82 6.17 8.49
C ALA A 34 -0.11 5.43 7.36
N LEU A 35 1.19 5.22 7.47
CA LEU A 35 1.96 4.48 6.49
C LEU A 35 1.49 3.03 6.40
N ASN A 36 1.23 2.40 7.54
CA ASN A 36 0.72 1.04 7.58
C ASN A 36 -0.63 0.94 6.87
N ASP A 37 -1.52 1.92 7.08
CA ASP A 37 -2.83 1.95 6.43
C ASP A 37 -2.69 2.12 4.92
N GLU A 38 -1.77 2.96 4.46
CA GLU A 38 -1.49 3.12 3.04
C GLU A 38 -0.98 1.83 2.40
N MET A 39 -0.07 1.14 3.10
CA MET A 39 0.44 -0.15 2.64
C MET A 39 -0.67 -1.19 2.54
N GLN A 40 -1.57 -1.21 3.51
CA GLN A 40 -2.69 -2.15 3.51
C GLN A 40 -3.63 -1.89 2.32
N LYS A 41 -3.92 -0.62 2.03
CA LYS A 41 -4.73 -0.25 0.86
C LYS A 41 -4.06 -0.65 -0.45
N GLU A 42 -2.74 -0.48 -0.53
CA GLU A 42 -1.99 -0.87 -1.72
C GLU A 42 -2.03 -2.38 -1.92
N ILE A 43 -1.91 -3.15 -0.84
CA ILE A 43 -2.04 -4.61 -0.89
C ILE A 43 -3.41 -5.01 -1.43
N GLU A 44 -4.47 -4.41 -0.91
CA GLU A 44 -5.84 -4.70 -1.34
C GLU A 44 -6.04 -4.37 -2.82
N THR A 45 -5.50 -3.24 -3.28
CA THR A 45 -5.54 -2.85 -4.68
C THR A 45 -4.82 -3.87 -5.56
N LYS A 46 -3.64 -4.30 -5.15
CA LYS A 46 -2.87 -5.30 -5.90
C LYS A 46 -3.58 -6.65 -5.95
N GLN A 47 -4.22 -7.04 -4.84
CA GLN A 47 -5.00 -8.28 -4.81
C GLN A 47 -6.17 -8.23 -5.77
N SER A 48 -6.88 -7.08 -5.85
CA SER A 48 -7.95 -6.89 -6.82
C SER A 48 -7.44 -6.97 -8.25
N GLN A 49 -6.27 -6.40 -8.52
CA GLN A 49 -5.64 -6.46 -9.84
C GLN A 49 -5.28 -7.90 -10.21
N ILE A 50 -4.77 -8.67 -9.25
CA ILE A 50 -4.43 -10.08 -9.45
C ILE A 50 -5.70 -10.88 -9.82
N GLU A 51 -6.79 -10.67 -9.10
CA GLU A 51 -8.06 -11.33 -9.39
C GLU A 51 -8.55 -11.01 -10.80
N SER A 52 -8.45 -9.74 -11.20
CA SER A 52 -8.83 -9.30 -12.54
C SER A 52 -7.96 -9.95 -13.61
N ILE A 53 -6.65 -10.00 -13.39
CA ILE A 53 -5.70 -10.63 -14.31
C ILE A 53 -5.99 -12.13 -14.42
N ASN A 54 -6.27 -12.79 -13.31
CA ASN A 54 -6.59 -14.22 -13.30
C ASN A 54 -7.86 -14.52 -14.09
N ALA A 55 -8.87 -13.64 -13.98
CA ALA A 55 -10.09 -13.77 -14.77
C ALA A 55 -9.82 -13.61 -16.26
N GLN A 56 -8.96 -12.67 -16.63
CA GLN A 56 -8.55 -12.47 -18.03
C GLN A 56 -7.80 -13.67 -18.57
N ILE A 57 -6.90 -14.24 -17.77
CA ILE A 57 -6.14 -15.44 -18.15
C ILE A 57 -7.10 -16.60 -18.40
N LYS A 58 -8.10 -16.76 -17.56
CA LYS A 58 -9.11 -17.82 -17.71
C LYS A 58 -9.88 -17.66 -19.02
N GLU A 59 -10.30 -16.45 -19.35
CA GLU A 59 -11.00 -16.18 -20.61
C GLU A 59 -10.13 -16.50 -21.82
N ILE A 60 -8.86 -16.08 -21.78
CA ILE A 60 -7.91 -16.36 -22.86
C ILE A 60 -7.70 -17.85 -23.00
N SER A 61 -7.59 -18.58 -21.90
CA SER A 61 -7.40 -20.03 -21.91
C SER A 61 -8.59 -20.74 -22.57
N ILE A 62 -9.81 -20.29 -22.26
CA ILE A 62 -11.02 -20.85 -22.86
C ILE A 62 -11.02 -20.61 -24.37
N THR A 63 -10.72 -19.39 -24.79
CA THR A 63 -10.63 -19.02 -26.21
C THR A 63 -9.55 -19.84 -26.91
N GLN A 64 -8.41 -20.06 -26.25
CA GLN A 64 -7.33 -20.86 -26.79
C GLN A 64 -7.75 -22.30 -27.04
N GLU A 65 -8.49 -22.90 -26.10
CA GLU A 65 -8.99 -24.25 -26.26
C GLU A 65 -9.98 -24.36 -27.41
N GLU A 66 -10.85 -23.38 -27.55
CA GLU A 66 -11.80 -23.33 -28.69
C GLU A 66 -11.07 -23.18 -30.00
N THR A 67 -10.02 -22.37 -30.04
CA THR A 67 -9.18 -22.17 -31.23
C THR A 67 -8.47 -23.45 -31.61
N LYS A 68 -7.95 -24.21 -30.65
CA LYS A 68 -7.31 -25.51 -30.90
C LYS A 68 -8.29 -26.49 -31.53
N ARG A 69 -9.52 -26.52 -31.02
CA ARG A 69 -10.56 -27.39 -31.60
C ARG A 69 -10.91 -26.97 -33.03
N PHE A 70 -11.00 -25.67 -33.25
CA PHE A 70 -11.24 -25.11 -34.59
C PHE A 70 -10.12 -25.51 -35.55
N MET A 71 -8.87 -25.37 -35.13
CA MET A 71 -7.70 -25.80 -35.94
C MET A 71 -7.74 -27.28 -36.27
N SER A 72 -8.08 -28.10 -35.30
CA SER A 72 -8.21 -29.54 -35.49
C SER A 72 -9.28 -29.87 -36.51
N ASN A 73 -10.41 -29.15 -36.45
CA ASN A 73 -11.50 -29.36 -37.43
C ASN A 73 -11.07 -28.91 -38.82
N LEU A 74 -10.34 -27.82 -38.95
CA LEU A 74 -9.82 -27.38 -40.25
C LEU A 74 -8.86 -28.38 -40.86
N GLU A 75 -8.02 -29.00 -40.04
CA GLU A 75 -7.09 -30.03 -40.51
C GLU A 75 -7.80 -31.18 -41.21
N LYS A 76 -8.99 -31.56 -40.71
CA LYS A 76 -9.81 -32.61 -41.32
C LYS A 76 -10.26 -32.23 -42.71
N PHE A 77 -10.47 -30.95 -42.99
CA PHE A 77 -10.87 -30.48 -44.31
C PHE A 77 -9.68 -30.39 -45.27
N ILE A 78 -8.51 -30.17 -44.75
CA ILE A 78 -7.29 -30.04 -45.57
C ILE A 78 -6.79 -31.40 -46.03
N LYS A 79 -6.92 -32.39 -45.16
CA LYS A 79 -6.53 -33.78 -45.48
C LYS A 79 -7.58 -34.48 -46.32
#